data_53970b7d8c4346f399c918944ba9bafd
#
_entry.id   53970b7d8c4346f399c918944ba9bafd
#
_cell.length_a   1.000
_cell.length_b   1.000
_cell.length_c   1.000
_cell.angle_alpha   90.00
_cell.angle_beta   90.00
_cell.angle_gamma   90.00
#
_symmetry.space_group_name_H-M   'P 1'
#
loop_
_entity.id
_entity.type
_entity.pdbx_description
1 polymer ?
#
loop_
_entity_poly.entity_id
_entity_poly.type
_entity_poly.pdbx_seq_one_letter_code
_entity_poly.pdbx_strand_id
1 'polypeptide(L)'
;MSIQAVSHVAVGVRDMEEALGFYRDVLGLRVTADKIEEFPQGPGQPPAQRRACYLRWVDGPHASFIVLDQQITKPIFGEPAQLFQKGVHHFAFWVDDIEAMLEKVRAAGITVVMGGEGGAGADTVMYGEPPGGRVKSVFLRDPEGNYVQLDQRA
;
A
#
# COMPACT_ATOMS: atom_id res chain seq x y z
N MET A 1 0.29 28.99 2.99
CA MET A 1 0.90 27.71 2.59
C MET A 1 -0.03 26.58 3.04
N SER A 2 -0.33 25.63 2.17
CA SER A 2 -1.26 24.52 2.47
C SER A 2 -0.63 23.19 2.05
N ILE A 3 -0.95 22.13 2.80
CA ILE A 3 -0.67 20.74 2.37
C ILE A 3 -1.59 20.43 1.20
N GLN A 4 -1.05 19.89 0.12
CA GLN A 4 -1.81 19.57 -1.10
C GLN A 4 -2.19 18.09 -1.17
N ALA A 5 -1.31 17.20 -0.72
CA ALA A 5 -1.55 15.75 -0.73
C ALA A 5 -0.54 15.04 0.19
N VAL A 6 -0.80 13.77 0.48
CA VAL A 6 0.24 12.85 0.95
C VAL A 6 1.14 12.54 -0.25
N SER A 7 2.42 12.84 -0.16
CA SER A 7 3.36 12.61 -1.26
C SER A 7 3.55 11.10 -1.53
N HIS A 8 3.85 10.34 -0.50
CA HIS A 8 4.07 8.89 -0.63
C HIS A 8 3.88 8.14 0.70
N VAL A 9 3.75 6.84 0.57
CA VAL A 9 3.86 5.87 1.66
C VAL A 9 5.05 4.98 1.36
N ALA A 10 5.95 4.81 2.32
CA ALA A 10 7.07 3.87 2.23
C ALA A 10 6.69 2.56 2.95
N VAL A 11 6.90 1.45 2.28
CA VAL A 11 6.62 0.10 2.78
C VAL A 11 7.91 -0.71 2.74
N GLY A 12 8.41 -1.09 3.91
CA GLY A 12 9.56 -1.99 4.03
C GLY A 12 9.16 -3.40 3.63
N VAL A 13 9.96 -4.06 2.78
CA VAL A 13 9.69 -5.39 2.27
C VAL A 13 10.91 -6.30 2.41
N ARG A 14 10.68 -7.59 2.68
CA ARG A 14 11.73 -8.62 2.74
C ARG A 14 12.07 -9.15 1.36
N ASP A 15 11.05 -9.32 0.52
CA ASP A 15 11.18 -9.79 -0.85
C ASP A 15 10.48 -8.83 -1.81
N MET A 16 11.28 -8.17 -2.66
CA MET A 16 10.76 -7.20 -3.62
C MET A 16 9.87 -7.84 -4.68
N GLU A 17 10.19 -9.04 -5.15
CA GLU A 17 9.41 -9.69 -6.21
C GLU A 17 8.05 -10.16 -5.67
N GLU A 18 8.00 -10.66 -4.45
CA GLU A 18 6.75 -11.01 -3.78
C GLU A 18 5.87 -9.77 -3.57
N ALA A 19 6.46 -8.67 -3.11
CA ALA A 19 5.76 -7.40 -2.96
C ALA A 19 5.26 -6.85 -4.32
N LEU A 20 6.07 -6.92 -5.38
CA LEU A 20 5.66 -6.52 -6.73
C LEU A 20 4.51 -7.39 -7.26
N GLY A 21 4.49 -8.68 -6.94
CA GLY A 21 3.37 -9.58 -7.24
C GLY A 21 2.04 -9.05 -6.67
N PHE A 22 2.06 -8.51 -5.46
CA PHE A 22 0.89 -7.89 -4.85
C PHE A 22 0.58 -6.49 -5.43
N TYR A 23 1.52 -5.56 -5.31
CA TYR A 23 1.25 -4.15 -5.62
C TYR A 23 1.14 -3.88 -7.13
N ARG A 24 1.99 -4.50 -7.96
CA ARG A 24 2.00 -4.33 -9.41
C ARG A 24 0.99 -5.24 -10.08
N ASP A 25 1.06 -6.55 -9.81
CA ASP A 25 0.35 -7.54 -10.63
C ASP A 25 -1.11 -7.72 -10.21
N VAL A 26 -1.42 -7.63 -8.91
CA VAL A 26 -2.80 -7.74 -8.40
C VAL A 26 -3.47 -6.38 -8.30
N LEU A 27 -2.86 -5.41 -7.61
CA LEU A 27 -3.46 -4.08 -7.45
C LEU A 27 -3.34 -3.21 -8.71
N GLY A 28 -2.47 -3.55 -9.66
CA GLY A 28 -2.33 -2.86 -10.93
C GLY A 28 -1.54 -1.56 -10.86
N LEU A 29 -0.71 -1.37 -9.83
CA LEU A 29 0.16 -0.20 -9.75
C LEU A 29 1.29 -0.28 -10.77
N ARG A 30 1.62 0.84 -11.39
CA ARG A 30 2.66 0.92 -12.41
C ARG A 30 4.01 1.26 -11.78
N VAL A 31 5.02 0.42 -12.03
CA VAL A 31 6.40 0.73 -11.64
C VAL A 31 6.92 1.90 -12.48
N THR A 32 7.35 2.97 -11.84
CA THR A 32 7.92 4.15 -12.49
C THR A 32 9.44 4.26 -12.32
N ALA A 33 9.99 3.60 -11.31
CA ALA A 33 11.42 3.43 -11.13
C ALA A 33 11.69 2.21 -10.24
N ASP A 34 12.78 1.51 -10.52
CA ASP A 34 13.33 0.41 -9.72
C ASP A 34 14.85 0.56 -9.73
N LYS A 35 15.44 0.83 -8.57
CA LYS A 35 16.86 1.17 -8.50
C LYS A 35 17.46 0.87 -7.12
N ILE A 36 18.78 0.67 -7.11
CA ILE A 36 19.56 0.66 -5.88
C ILE A 36 19.88 2.09 -5.49
N GLU A 37 19.60 2.44 -4.25
CA GLU A 37 19.91 3.73 -3.65
C GLU A 37 20.91 3.56 -2.51
N GLU A 38 21.85 4.52 -2.40
CA GLU A 38 22.90 4.53 -1.38
C GLU A 38 22.70 5.69 -0.41
N PHE A 39 22.94 5.41 0.86
CA PHE A 39 22.83 6.40 1.94
C PHE A 39 24.12 6.44 2.75
N PRO A 40 24.79 7.60 2.85
CA PRO A 40 25.98 7.75 3.70
C PRO A 40 25.68 7.34 5.14
N GLN A 41 26.57 6.56 5.75
CA GLN A 41 26.44 6.11 7.14
C GLN A 41 27.33 6.90 8.12
N GLY A 42 28.20 7.77 7.62
CA GLY A 42 29.16 8.56 8.38
C GLY A 42 30.60 8.32 7.95
N PRO A 43 31.56 9.08 8.50
CA PRO A 43 32.96 8.98 8.14
C PRO A 43 33.52 7.56 8.33
N GLY A 44 34.16 7.02 7.28
CA GLY A 44 34.83 5.72 7.32
C GLY A 44 33.90 4.50 7.28
N GLN A 45 32.59 4.68 7.16
CA GLN A 45 31.65 3.58 7.03
C GLN A 45 31.18 3.41 5.55
N PRO A 46 30.99 2.18 5.06
CA PRO A 46 30.41 1.96 3.76
C PRO A 46 28.95 2.48 3.74
N PRO A 47 28.46 2.95 2.58
CA PRO A 47 27.08 3.39 2.47
C PRO A 47 26.10 2.22 2.73
N ALA A 48 24.97 2.52 3.33
CA ALA A 48 23.85 1.59 3.36
C ALA A 48 23.16 1.60 1.99
N GLN A 49 22.69 0.43 1.55
CA GLN A 49 22.01 0.27 0.27
C GLN A 49 20.61 -0.27 0.49
N ARG A 50 19.67 0.19 -0.33
CA ARG A 50 18.34 -0.38 -0.49
C ARG A 50 17.99 -0.52 -1.96
N ARG A 51 17.16 -1.50 -2.33
CA ARG A 51 16.41 -1.49 -3.57
C ARG A 51 15.12 -0.73 -3.31
N ALA A 52 14.89 0.32 -4.08
CA ALA A 52 13.68 1.15 -3.99
C ALA A 52 12.88 1.02 -5.29
N CYS A 53 11.65 0.53 -5.19
CA CYS A 53 10.72 0.43 -6.29
C CYS A 53 9.56 1.41 -6.08
N TYR A 54 9.39 2.33 -7.03
CA TYR A 54 8.40 3.40 -6.98
C TYR A 54 7.19 3.03 -7.83
N LEU A 55 6.01 2.99 -7.23
CA LEU A 55 4.77 2.58 -7.91
C LEU A 55 3.72 3.69 -7.85
N ARG A 56 3.05 3.91 -8.99
CA ARG A 56 2.01 4.93 -9.12
C ARG A 56 0.74 4.35 -9.73
N TRP A 57 -0.39 4.94 -9.38
CA TRP A 57 -1.72 4.65 -9.96
C TRP A 57 -2.23 5.77 -10.87
N VAL A 58 -1.68 7.00 -10.75
CA VAL A 58 -1.98 8.15 -11.60
C VAL A 58 -0.69 8.90 -11.91
N ASP A 59 -0.72 9.70 -12.98
CA ASP A 59 0.34 10.63 -13.34
C ASP A 59 0.01 12.06 -12.88
N GLY A 60 1.02 12.88 -12.72
CA GLY A 60 0.89 14.29 -12.42
C GLY A 60 1.92 14.80 -11.40
N PRO A 61 2.10 16.11 -11.31
CA PRO A 61 3.14 16.72 -10.46
C PRO A 61 2.91 16.51 -8.96
N HIS A 62 1.66 16.25 -8.55
CA HIS A 62 1.28 15.99 -7.17
C HIS A 62 0.74 14.57 -6.96
N ALA A 63 0.94 13.67 -7.94
CA ALA A 63 0.51 12.29 -7.82
C ALA A 63 1.27 11.59 -6.69
N SER A 64 0.53 11.07 -5.72
CA SER A 64 1.07 10.24 -4.65
C SER A 64 1.59 8.91 -5.20
N PHE A 65 2.47 8.25 -4.44
CA PHE A 65 3.02 6.96 -4.83
C PHE A 65 3.32 6.08 -3.61
N ILE A 66 3.51 4.79 -3.87
CA ILE A 66 4.12 3.86 -2.93
C ILE A 66 5.60 3.72 -3.28
N VAL A 67 6.47 3.67 -2.29
CA VAL A 67 7.83 3.16 -2.45
C VAL A 67 7.96 1.86 -1.66
N LEU A 68 8.25 0.76 -2.36
CA LEU A 68 8.69 -0.48 -1.75
C LEU A 68 10.18 -0.37 -1.47
N ASP A 69 10.59 -0.70 -0.25
CA ASP A 69 11.93 -0.47 0.28
C ASP A 69 12.50 -1.78 0.81
N GLN A 70 13.39 -2.41 0.05
CA GLN A 70 14.10 -3.62 0.46
C GLN A 70 15.52 -3.27 0.88
N GLN A 71 15.83 -3.45 2.17
CA GLN A 71 17.18 -3.26 2.69
C GLN A 71 18.14 -4.33 2.15
N ILE A 72 19.34 -3.91 1.69
CA ILE A 72 20.36 -4.81 1.12
C ILE A 72 21.48 -5.01 2.13
N THR A 73 21.97 -3.94 2.73
CA THR A 73 23.19 -3.97 3.57
C THR A 73 22.89 -4.06 5.05
N LYS A 74 21.63 -3.94 5.46
CA LYS A 74 21.22 -4.00 6.87
C LYS A 74 20.14 -5.07 7.06
N PRO A 75 20.08 -5.69 8.26
CA PRO A 75 18.98 -6.57 8.59
C PRO A 75 17.64 -5.84 8.51
N ILE A 76 16.64 -6.50 7.99
CA ILE A 76 15.26 -6.05 8.09
C ILE A 76 14.78 -6.30 9.51
N PHE A 77 14.04 -5.36 10.07
CA PHE A 77 13.51 -5.42 11.42
C PHE A 77 12.09 -4.86 11.48
N GLY A 78 11.39 -5.18 12.55
CA GLY A 78 10.02 -4.73 12.79
C GLY A 78 8.99 -5.78 12.37
N GLU A 79 7.76 -5.55 12.85
CA GLU A 79 6.58 -6.35 12.55
C GLU A 79 5.51 -5.46 11.93
N PRO A 80 4.63 -6.01 11.08
CA PRO A 80 3.54 -5.24 10.51
C PRO A 80 2.61 -4.72 11.61
N ALA A 81 2.16 -3.48 11.44
CA ALA A 81 1.24 -2.86 12.38
C ALA A 81 -0.08 -3.64 12.49
N GLN A 82 -0.63 -3.74 13.70
CA GLN A 82 -1.96 -4.28 13.90
C GLN A 82 -3.01 -3.18 13.80
N LEU A 83 -4.23 -3.51 13.34
CA LEU A 83 -5.33 -2.56 13.31
C LEU A 83 -5.58 -1.98 14.72
N PHE A 84 -5.85 -0.68 14.75
CA PHE A 84 -6.13 0.11 15.96
C PHE A 84 -4.94 0.32 16.92
N GLN A 85 -3.74 -0.15 16.57
CA GLN A 85 -2.57 0.22 17.35
C GLN A 85 -2.21 1.71 17.15
N LYS A 86 -1.44 2.25 18.07
CA LYS A 86 -0.90 3.62 17.96
C LYS A 86 0.05 3.73 16.76
N GLY A 87 -0.11 4.75 15.94
CA GLY A 87 0.71 5.02 14.76
C GLY A 87 -0.04 4.74 13.46
N VAL A 88 0.69 4.67 12.35
CA VAL A 88 0.14 4.28 11.05
C VAL A 88 -0.05 2.77 11.05
N HIS A 89 -1.27 2.29 10.92
CA HIS A 89 -1.59 0.86 10.95
C HIS A 89 -2.21 0.32 9.65
N HIS A 90 -2.63 1.19 8.73
CA HIS A 90 -3.05 0.84 7.38
C HIS A 90 -2.98 2.07 6.47
N PHE A 91 -3.09 1.85 5.20
CA PHE A 91 -3.36 2.87 4.18
C PHE A 91 -4.41 2.34 3.21
N ALA A 92 -5.09 3.25 2.49
CA ALA A 92 -6.21 2.90 1.64
C ALA A 92 -6.02 3.44 0.22
N PHE A 93 -6.58 2.71 -0.76
CA PHE A 93 -6.74 3.13 -2.14
C PHE A 93 -8.21 3.29 -2.50
N TRP A 94 -8.55 4.36 -3.19
CA TRP A 94 -9.80 4.43 -3.91
C TRP A 94 -9.74 3.53 -5.15
N VAL A 95 -10.76 2.72 -5.35
CA VAL A 95 -10.92 1.85 -6.51
C VAL A 95 -12.28 2.11 -7.17
N ASP A 96 -12.33 1.89 -8.48
CA ASP A 96 -13.57 2.10 -9.24
C ASP A 96 -14.54 0.91 -9.07
N ASP A 97 -14.00 -0.31 -8.95
CA ASP A 97 -14.78 -1.54 -8.84
C ASP A 97 -14.11 -2.51 -7.85
N ILE A 98 -14.67 -2.57 -6.64
CA ILE A 98 -14.12 -3.39 -5.56
C ILE A 98 -14.37 -4.89 -5.80
N GLU A 99 -15.47 -5.26 -6.46
CA GLU A 99 -15.77 -6.67 -6.75
C GLU A 99 -14.80 -7.24 -7.78
N ALA A 100 -14.54 -6.49 -8.87
CA ALA A 100 -13.54 -6.88 -9.85
C ALA A 100 -12.13 -6.97 -9.25
N MET A 101 -11.81 -6.10 -8.28
CA MET A 101 -10.55 -6.18 -7.55
C MET A 101 -10.50 -7.41 -6.64
N LEU A 102 -11.59 -7.74 -5.95
CA LEU A 102 -11.68 -8.94 -5.10
C LEU A 102 -11.55 -10.24 -5.89
N GLU A 103 -12.02 -10.30 -7.12
CA GLU A 103 -11.80 -11.46 -8.00
C GLU A 103 -10.29 -11.68 -8.25
N LYS A 104 -9.53 -10.63 -8.54
CA LYS A 104 -8.07 -10.71 -8.73
C LYS A 104 -7.37 -11.12 -7.44
N VAL A 105 -7.76 -10.53 -6.31
CA VAL A 105 -7.22 -10.82 -4.99
C VAL A 105 -7.41 -12.29 -4.63
N ARG A 106 -8.62 -12.83 -4.82
CA ARG A 106 -8.94 -14.25 -4.55
C ARG A 106 -8.18 -15.19 -5.49
N ALA A 107 -8.12 -14.85 -6.79
CA ALA A 107 -7.38 -15.64 -7.77
C ALA A 107 -5.87 -15.71 -7.46
N ALA A 108 -5.33 -14.67 -6.85
CA ALA A 108 -3.93 -14.62 -6.39
C ALA A 108 -3.71 -15.27 -5.01
N GLY A 109 -4.75 -15.81 -4.36
CA GLY A 109 -4.66 -16.43 -3.04
C GLY A 109 -4.39 -15.45 -1.89
N ILE A 110 -4.70 -14.16 -2.09
CA ILE A 110 -4.47 -13.12 -1.09
C ILE A 110 -5.59 -13.15 -0.04
N THR A 111 -5.20 -12.99 1.23
CA THR A 111 -6.14 -13.00 2.35
C THR A 111 -6.94 -11.71 2.42
N VAL A 112 -8.27 -11.85 2.34
CA VAL A 112 -9.23 -10.80 2.70
C VAL A 112 -9.48 -10.88 4.20
N VAL A 113 -9.17 -9.82 4.93
CA VAL A 113 -9.24 -9.81 6.41
C VAL A 113 -10.60 -9.36 6.90
N MET A 114 -11.20 -8.38 6.22
CA MET A 114 -12.48 -7.79 6.61
C MET A 114 -13.19 -7.21 5.38
N GLY A 115 -14.50 -7.37 5.32
CA GLY A 115 -15.27 -7.07 4.12
C GLY A 115 -15.17 -8.21 3.09
N GLY A 116 -16.06 -8.32 2.12
CA GLY A 116 -15.93 -9.25 0.99
C GLY A 116 -16.67 -10.58 1.07
N GLU A 117 -17.34 -10.95 2.17
CA GLU A 117 -18.34 -12.01 2.17
C GLU A 117 -19.75 -11.41 2.11
N GLY A 118 -20.49 -11.74 1.06
CA GLY A 118 -21.88 -11.30 0.88
C GLY A 118 -22.07 -9.88 0.33
N GLY A 119 -21.06 -9.33 -0.28
CA GLY A 119 -21.01 -7.95 -0.80
C GLY A 119 -19.87 -7.19 -0.15
N ALA A 120 -19.14 -6.43 -0.94
CA ALA A 120 -18.08 -5.58 -0.48
C ALA A 120 -18.55 -4.74 0.71
N GLY A 121 -17.85 -4.82 1.78
CA GLY A 121 -17.98 -4.13 3.07
C GLY A 121 -19.27 -3.36 3.33
N ALA A 122 -19.75 -3.40 4.54
CA ALA A 122 -21.00 -2.71 4.89
C ALA A 122 -21.03 -1.32 4.27
N ASP A 123 -22.14 -1.02 3.60
CA ASP A 123 -22.55 0.32 3.17
C ASP A 123 -22.51 1.29 4.37
N THR A 124 -21.37 1.86 4.64
CA THR A 124 -21.18 2.72 5.80
C THR A 124 -20.97 4.17 5.35
N VAL A 125 -21.60 5.10 6.05
CA VAL A 125 -21.20 6.51 5.98
C VAL A 125 -19.87 6.61 6.72
N MET A 126 -18.76 6.68 5.99
CA MET A 126 -17.41 6.79 6.55
C MET A 126 -16.77 8.12 6.13
N TYR A 127 -15.73 8.51 6.84
CA TYR A 127 -14.85 9.64 6.52
C TYR A 127 -15.50 11.03 6.53
N GLY A 128 -16.61 11.20 7.25
CA GLY A 128 -17.32 12.50 7.26
C GLY A 128 -17.91 12.85 5.89
N GLU A 129 -18.19 11.87 5.05
CA GLU A 129 -18.91 12.07 3.77
C GLU A 129 -20.25 12.77 4.03
N PRO A 130 -20.72 13.60 3.07
CA PRO A 130 -22.02 14.25 3.18
C PRO A 130 -23.15 13.22 3.40
N PRO A 131 -24.30 13.63 3.95
CA PRO A 131 -25.46 12.76 4.06
C PRO A 131 -25.79 12.07 2.74
N GLY A 132 -25.84 10.71 2.75
CA GLY A 132 -26.02 9.88 1.56
C GLY A 132 -24.74 9.41 0.89
N GLY A 133 -23.56 9.92 1.27
CA GLY A 133 -22.28 9.39 0.83
C GLY A 133 -22.01 8.03 1.48
N ARG A 134 -21.83 7.00 0.67
CA ARG A 134 -21.55 5.63 1.13
C ARG A 134 -20.20 5.18 0.58
N VAL A 135 -19.47 4.41 1.38
CA VAL A 135 -18.19 3.82 1.01
C VAL A 135 -18.26 2.34 1.30
N LYS A 136 -17.93 1.54 0.31
CA LYS A 136 -17.64 0.12 0.47
C LYS A 136 -16.16 -0.03 0.78
N SER A 137 -15.80 -0.84 1.77
CA SER A 137 -14.41 -1.01 2.19
C SER A 137 -14.05 -2.47 2.39
N VAL A 138 -12.84 -2.84 1.98
CA VAL A 138 -12.25 -4.17 2.17
C VAL A 138 -10.84 -4.04 2.69
N PHE A 139 -10.46 -4.86 3.64
CA PHE A 139 -9.09 -4.94 4.15
C PHE A 139 -8.40 -6.20 3.66
N LEU A 140 -7.22 -6.02 3.11
CA LEU A 140 -6.31 -7.06 2.64
C LEU A 140 -5.05 -7.08 3.50
N ARG A 141 -4.29 -8.15 3.40
CA ARG A 141 -2.88 -8.16 3.83
C ARG A 141 -1.98 -8.26 2.61
N ASP A 142 -0.96 -7.39 2.60
CA ASP A 142 0.15 -7.56 1.66
C ASP A 142 1.06 -8.73 2.07
N PRO A 143 2.06 -9.14 1.28
CA PRO A 143 2.97 -10.24 1.63
C PRO A 143 3.72 -10.06 2.95
N GLU A 144 4.00 -8.84 3.34
CA GLU A 144 4.65 -8.54 4.63
C GLU A 144 3.69 -8.57 5.82
N GLY A 145 2.38 -8.66 5.57
CA GLY A 145 1.32 -8.65 6.58
C GLY A 145 0.78 -7.26 6.90
N ASN A 146 1.16 -6.22 6.17
CA ASN A 146 0.60 -4.88 6.34
C ASN A 146 -0.85 -4.85 5.89
N TYR A 147 -1.67 -4.04 6.59
CA TYR A 147 -3.05 -3.83 6.18
C TYR A 147 -3.14 -2.81 5.04
N VAL A 148 -3.74 -3.25 3.94
CA VAL A 148 -4.09 -2.43 2.79
C VAL A 148 -5.60 -2.42 2.65
N GLN A 149 -6.20 -1.23 2.62
CA GLN A 149 -7.64 -1.07 2.48
C GLN A 149 -7.97 -0.63 1.04
N LEU A 150 -9.03 -1.17 0.50
CA LEU A 150 -9.62 -0.74 -0.77
C LEU A 150 -10.97 -0.12 -0.47
N ASP A 151 -11.22 1.07 -1.01
CA ASP A 151 -12.44 1.83 -0.83
C ASP A 151 -13.08 2.15 -2.17
N GLN A 152 -14.38 1.99 -2.26
CA GLN A 152 -15.18 2.39 -3.41
C GLN A 152 -16.32 3.30 -2.94
N ARG A 153 -16.52 4.43 -3.63
CA ARG A 153 -17.71 5.25 -3.45
C ARG A 153 -18.90 4.53 -4.06
N ALA A 154 -19.99 4.42 -3.29
CA ALA A 154 -21.24 3.77 -3.70
C ALA A 154 -22.30 4.79 -4.11
#